data_a4b81c99da02193dcd3c31690f086f2f
#
_entry.id   a4b81c99da02193dcd3c31690f086f2f
#
_cell.length_a   1.000
_cell.length_b   1.000
_cell.length_c   1.000
_cell.angle_alpha   90.00
_cell.angle_beta   90.00
_cell.angle_gamma   90.00
#
_symmetry.space_group_name_H-M   'P 1'
#
loop_
_entity.id
_entity.type
_entity.pdbx_description
1 polymer ?
#
loop_
_entity_poly.entity_id
_entity_poly.type
_entity_poly.pdbx_seq_one_letter_code
_entity_poly.pdbx_strand_id
1 'polypeptide(L)'
;MLLDILPLKNNTARLIRVYGDEPCIAVPGEVPGPGGEKWTLTELGDYCFSEKLRDLPAADALCRYEVGGDGAVTLTRAFGRALAGRRRYDLDFGDAPEETDLHPVCGNFLEEAVLPDGLQVIGSCAFYNCRRLRRLSFGAADLTVGSDVFLNCFALADLVVRAEPEAATGLFALVNNITEAVRALFWLPGEAAPRAGLWYPAYWEDVEESPAHILLHTFSGQGYHYRQCFLDGKFLCAEYDAIFPEGHAAEDRNIMAMLCFDRLRWPWNLTEGAKAAYTAFLKANTGRVVARLLKAQDLDGLKALLALDVLDAAAFAEAAQMAAKADNAAAAALLADAEYTKLSAKPKTKRYDFDF
;
A
#
# COMPACT_ATOMS: atom_id res chain seq x y z
N MET A 1 -3.44 -8.56 -20.65
CA MET A 1 -4.26 -7.53 -19.99
C MET A 1 -4.77 -6.55 -21.02
N LEU A 2 -6.05 -6.18 -20.98
CA LEU A 2 -6.62 -5.15 -21.86
C LEU A 2 -6.96 -3.89 -21.08
N LEU A 3 -6.82 -2.72 -21.72
CA LEU A 3 -7.07 -1.42 -21.12
C LEU A 3 -8.04 -0.63 -22.01
N ASP A 4 -9.11 -0.10 -21.41
CA ASP A 4 -9.96 0.92 -22.05
C ASP A 4 -9.52 2.29 -21.55
N ILE A 5 -9.13 3.15 -22.49
CA ILE A 5 -8.49 4.42 -22.22
C ILE A 5 -9.23 5.54 -22.95
N LEU A 6 -9.51 6.62 -22.23
CA LEU A 6 -10.05 7.86 -22.77
C LEU A 6 -8.90 8.83 -23.06
N PRO A 7 -8.69 9.21 -24.33
CA PRO A 7 -7.75 10.28 -24.66
C PRO A 7 -8.18 11.62 -24.06
N LEU A 8 -7.24 12.35 -23.50
CA LEU A 8 -7.42 13.70 -23.00
C LEU A 8 -6.64 14.71 -23.87
N LYS A 9 -6.58 15.96 -23.44
CA LYS A 9 -5.76 16.98 -24.12
C LYS A 9 -4.28 16.79 -23.80
N ASN A 10 -3.39 17.40 -24.64
CA ASN A 10 -1.96 17.48 -24.42
C ASN A 10 -1.26 16.11 -24.27
N ASN A 11 -1.68 15.13 -25.06
CA ASN A 11 -1.13 13.77 -25.05
C ASN A 11 -1.20 13.10 -23.66
N THR A 12 -2.23 13.40 -22.89
CA THR A 12 -2.55 12.69 -21.66
C THR A 12 -3.74 11.79 -21.85
N ALA A 13 -3.94 10.83 -20.96
CA ALA A 13 -5.01 9.86 -21.05
C ALA A 13 -5.52 9.45 -19.66
N ARG A 14 -6.78 9.01 -19.64
CA ARG A 14 -7.45 8.47 -18.46
C ARG A 14 -7.75 6.99 -18.66
N LEU A 15 -7.34 6.17 -17.69
CA LEU A 15 -7.72 4.76 -17.64
C LEU A 15 -9.17 4.65 -17.17
N ILE A 16 -10.00 4.00 -17.98
CA ILE A 16 -11.42 3.81 -17.67
C ILE A 16 -11.67 2.42 -17.10
N ARG A 17 -11.05 1.37 -17.69
CA ARG A 17 -11.26 0.00 -17.26
C ARG A 17 -10.06 -0.88 -17.58
N VAL A 18 -9.88 -1.92 -16.78
CA VAL A 18 -8.89 -2.98 -17.00
C VAL A 18 -9.61 -4.33 -17.10
N TYR A 19 -9.15 -5.18 -18.01
CA TYR A 19 -9.64 -6.55 -18.19
C TYR A 19 -8.46 -7.52 -18.21
N GLY A 20 -8.64 -8.69 -17.63
CA GLY A 20 -7.62 -9.74 -17.57
C GLY A 20 -7.93 -10.82 -16.56
N ASP A 21 -7.07 -11.83 -16.52
CA ASP A 21 -7.24 -13.02 -15.69
C ASP A 21 -6.31 -13.04 -14.48
N GLU A 22 -5.54 -11.97 -14.26
CA GLU A 22 -4.61 -11.87 -13.14
C GLU A 22 -5.11 -10.85 -12.08
N PRO A 23 -5.10 -11.23 -10.80
CA PRO A 23 -5.54 -10.36 -9.71
C PRO A 23 -4.51 -9.28 -9.32
N CYS A 24 -3.27 -9.41 -9.81
CA CYS A 24 -2.17 -8.47 -9.57
C CYS A 24 -1.82 -7.78 -10.88
N ILE A 25 -1.95 -6.46 -10.94
CA ILE A 25 -1.77 -5.70 -12.17
C ILE A 25 -0.73 -4.59 -12.03
N ALA A 26 -0.05 -4.30 -13.15
CA ALA A 26 0.76 -3.10 -13.30
C ALA A 26 0.23 -2.29 -14.47
N VAL A 27 -0.26 -1.09 -14.19
CA VAL A 27 -0.77 -0.16 -15.20
C VAL A 27 0.41 0.55 -15.86
N PRO A 28 0.53 0.53 -17.21
CA PRO A 28 1.62 1.22 -17.91
C PRO A 28 1.51 2.73 -17.74
N GLY A 29 2.64 3.42 -17.68
CA GLY A 29 2.68 4.89 -17.60
C GLY A 29 2.40 5.59 -18.93
N GLU A 30 2.66 4.91 -20.05
CA GLU A 30 2.50 5.44 -21.39
C GLU A 30 1.82 4.43 -22.30
N VAL A 31 1.06 4.91 -23.28
CA VAL A 31 0.46 4.11 -24.33
C VAL A 31 0.68 4.80 -25.69
N PRO A 32 0.77 4.04 -26.81
CA PRO A 32 0.92 4.63 -28.13
C PRO A 32 -0.40 5.29 -28.57
N GLY A 33 -0.36 6.55 -28.97
CA GLY A 33 -1.49 7.24 -29.60
C GLY A 33 -1.73 6.75 -31.02
N PRO A 34 -2.96 6.92 -31.59
CA PRO A 34 -3.32 6.48 -32.93
C PRO A 34 -2.49 7.10 -34.06
N GLY A 35 -1.88 8.26 -33.84
CA GLY A 35 -1.00 8.97 -34.77
C GLY A 35 0.49 8.64 -34.61
N GLY A 36 0.85 7.73 -33.69
CA GLY A 36 2.24 7.38 -33.40
C GLY A 36 2.87 8.25 -32.28
N GLU A 37 2.14 9.23 -31.74
CA GLU A 37 2.52 9.96 -30.53
C GLU A 37 2.42 9.05 -29.31
N LYS A 38 3.07 9.44 -28.20
CA LYS A 38 2.90 8.79 -26.91
C LYS A 38 1.89 9.57 -26.06
N TRP A 39 1.00 8.84 -25.42
CA TRP A 39 0.08 9.39 -24.41
C TRP A 39 0.50 8.93 -23.02
N THR A 40 0.58 9.87 -22.08
CA THR A 40 0.87 9.57 -20.68
C THR A 40 -0.43 9.32 -19.93
N LEU A 41 -0.51 8.20 -19.19
CA LEU A 41 -1.62 7.92 -18.30
C LEU A 41 -1.48 8.75 -17.03
N THR A 42 -2.30 9.81 -16.94
CA THR A 42 -2.29 10.76 -15.82
C THR A 42 -3.49 10.61 -14.90
N GLU A 43 -4.54 9.89 -15.31
CA GLU A 43 -5.76 9.80 -14.54
C GLU A 43 -6.33 8.37 -14.50
N LEU A 44 -6.85 7.96 -13.34
CA LEU A 44 -7.82 6.88 -13.21
C LEU A 44 -9.23 7.47 -13.24
N GLY A 45 -10.12 6.88 -14.02
CA GLY A 45 -11.52 7.26 -14.07
C GLY A 45 -12.30 6.87 -12.81
N ASP A 46 -13.45 7.48 -12.63
CA ASP A 46 -14.39 7.10 -11.60
C ASP A 46 -14.80 5.64 -11.76
N TYR A 47 -14.88 4.91 -10.66
CA TYR A 47 -15.23 3.47 -10.63
C TYR A 47 -14.31 2.56 -11.47
N CYS A 48 -13.09 2.98 -11.81
CA CYS A 48 -12.18 2.26 -12.72
C CYS A 48 -12.00 0.79 -12.37
N PHE A 49 -11.83 0.45 -11.08
CA PHE A 49 -11.69 -0.91 -10.56
C PHE A 49 -12.90 -1.39 -9.76
N SER A 50 -14.00 -0.67 -9.79
CA SER A 50 -15.23 -1.08 -9.11
C SER A 50 -16.04 -2.07 -9.94
N GLU A 51 -16.78 -2.97 -9.28
CA GLU A 51 -17.82 -3.78 -9.95
C GLU A 51 -18.98 -2.91 -10.46
N LYS A 52 -19.24 -1.78 -9.81
CA LYS A 52 -20.25 -0.82 -10.24
C LYS A 52 -19.67 0.09 -11.31
N LEU A 53 -20.38 0.22 -12.41
CA LEU A 53 -20.07 1.14 -13.47
C LEU A 53 -21.09 2.28 -13.44
N ARG A 54 -20.61 3.52 -13.50
CA ARG A 54 -21.45 4.72 -13.62
C ARG A 54 -20.79 5.65 -14.63
N ASP A 55 -21.61 6.35 -15.38
CA ASP A 55 -21.21 7.47 -16.26
C ASP A 55 -20.02 7.16 -17.18
N LEU A 56 -20.01 5.93 -17.75
CA LEU A 56 -18.98 5.53 -18.69
C LEU A 56 -18.99 6.47 -19.90
N PRO A 57 -17.79 6.85 -20.40
CA PRO A 57 -17.67 7.52 -21.68
C PRO A 57 -18.31 6.69 -22.80
N ALA A 58 -18.81 7.37 -23.83
CA ALA A 58 -19.32 6.67 -25.01
C ALA A 58 -18.23 5.74 -25.59
N ALA A 59 -18.62 4.53 -26.02
CA ALA A 59 -17.68 3.53 -26.50
C ALA A 59 -16.83 4.02 -27.70
N ASP A 60 -17.36 4.94 -28.49
CA ASP A 60 -16.68 5.58 -29.62
C ASP A 60 -15.68 6.68 -29.19
N ALA A 61 -15.58 6.99 -27.91
CA ALA A 61 -14.57 7.88 -27.36
C ALA A 61 -13.36 7.15 -26.76
N LEU A 62 -13.43 5.83 -26.66
CA LEU A 62 -12.39 5.01 -26.00
C LEU A 62 -11.43 4.39 -27.01
N CYS A 63 -10.17 4.22 -26.59
CA CYS A 63 -9.19 3.38 -27.25
C CYS A 63 -8.96 2.13 -26.41
N ARG A 64 -8.82 0.96 -27.04
CA ARG A 64 -8.48 -0.29 -26.38
C ARG A 64 -7.06 -0.69 -26.69
N TYR A 65 -6.33 -1.09 -25.65
CA TYR A 65 -4.95 -1.51 -25.75
C TYR A 65 -4.78 -2.92 -25.17
N GLU A 66 -3.85 -3.66 -25.74
CA GLU A 66 -3.37 -4.90 -25.17
C GLU A 66 -1.98 -4.67 -24.56
N VAL A 67 -1.80 -5.15 -23.32
CA VAL A 67 -0.50 -5.19 -22.66
C VAL A 67 -0.04 -6.63 -22.62
N GLY A 68 1.04 -6.92 -23.36
CA GLY A 68 1.67 -8.23 -23.40
C GLY A 68 2.39 -8.60 -22.10
N GLY A 69 2.75 -9.87 -21.95
CA GLY A 69 3.52 -10.36 -20.80
C GLY A 69 4.93 -9.78 -20.69
N ASP A 70 5.47 -9.22 -21.76
CA ASP A 70 6.75 -8.49 -21.82
C ASP A 70 6.60 -6.98 -21.49
N GLY A 71 5.37 -6.53 -21.19
CA GLY A 71 5.06 -5.12 -20.94
C GLY A 71 4.85 -4.28 -22.21
N ALA A 72 4.93 -4.87 -23.40
CA ALA A 72 4.64 -4.16 -24.65
C ALA A 72 3.16 -3.75 -24.72
N VAL A 73 2.90 -2.49 -25.06
CA VAL A 73 1.55 -1.93 -25.17
C VAL A 73 1.19 -1.73 -26.63
N THR A 74 0.14 -2.39 -27.08
CA THR A 74 -0.32 -2.35 -28.48
C THR A 74 -1.74 -1.82 -28.55
N LEU A 75 -1.99 -0.83 -29.43
CA LEU A 75 -3.34 -0.35 -29.73
C LEU A 75 -4.08 -1.41 -30.54
N THR A 76 -5.11 -2.02 -29.98
CA THR A 76 -5.90 -3.07 -30.65
C THR A 76 -7.15 -2.50 -31.31
N ARG A 77 -7.72 -1.42 -30.73
CA ARG A 77 -8.92 -0.78 -31.25
C ARG A 77 -8.92 0.71 -30.95
N ALA A 78 -8.95 1.55 -31.96
CA ALA A 78 -9.16 2.98 -31.81
C ALA A 78 -10.65 3.28 -31.98
N PHE A 79 -11.23 3.89 -30.94
CA PHE A 79 -12.57 4.46 -31.02
C PHE A 79 -12.39 5.97 -31.08
N GLY A 80 -12.95 6.65 -32.02
CA GLY A 80 -12.99 8.08 -31.99
C GLY A 80 -12.86 8.81 -33.32
N ARG A 81 -12.94 10.13 -33.26
CA ARG A 81 -12.98 11.08 -34.35
C ARG A 81 -11.85 11.02 -35.40
N ALA A 82 -10.79 10.31 -35.16
CA ALA A 82 -9.71 10.09 -36.14
C ALA A 82 -10.21 9.33 -37.40
N LEU A 83 -11.37 8.69 -37.32
CA LEU A 83 -12.05 8.05 -38.43
C LEU A 83 -13.18 8.91 -39.02
N ALA A 84 -13.28 10.18 -38.66
CA ALA A 84 -14.36 11.10 -39.12
C ALA A 84 -14.37 11.34 -40.64
N GLY A 85 -13.50 10.72 -41.43
CA GLY A 85 -13.52 10.70 -42.87
C GLY A 85 -14.02 9.39 -43.51
N ARG A 86 -14.21 8.33 -42.75
CA ARG A 86 -14.75 7.06 -43.24
C ARG A 86 -16.20 6.90 -42.83
N ARG A 87 -17.07 6.63 -43.80
CA ARG A 87 -18.48 6.34 -43.52
C ARG A 87 -18.57 5.11 -42.63
N ARG A 88 -19.51 5.12 -41.68
CA ARG A 88 -19.79 4.09 -40.65
C ARG A 88 -19.99 2.67 -41.23
N TYR A 89 -20.10 2.52 -42.55
CA TYR A 89 -20.35 1.25 -43.25
C TYR A 89 -19.11 0.60 -43.85
N ASP A 90 -17.93 1.21 -43.78
CA ASP A 90 -16.71 0.70 -44.37
C ASP A 90 -15.75 0.04 -43.33
N LEU A 91 -16.20 -0.10 -42.10
CA LEU A 91 -15.46 -0.83 -41.06
C LEU A 91 -15.88 -2.29 -41.13
N ASP A 92 -15.07 -3.08 -41.80
CA ASP A 92 -15.07 -4.53 -41.67
C ASP A 92 -14.64 -4.84 -40.22
N PHE A 93 -15.62 -5.09 -39.38
CA PHE A 93 -15.41 -5.55 -38.01
C PHE A 93 -15.04 -7.05 -38.11
N GLY A 94 -13.83 -7.33 -38.55
CA GLY A 94 -13.25 -8.65 -38.33
C GLY A 94 -13.45 -9.02 -36.88
N ASP A 95 -13.91 -10.24 -36.64
CA ASP A 95 -14.34 -10.84 -35.38
C ASP A 95 -13.61 -10.22 -34.17
N ALA A 96 -14.10 -9.08 -33.68
CA ALA A 96 -13.75 -8.62 -32.36
C ALA A 96 -14.30 -9.68 -31.38
N PRO A 97 -13.50 -10.20 -30.44
CA PRO A 97 -14.02 -11.11 -29.43
C PRO A 97 -15.30 -10.48 -28.86
N GLU A 98 -16.38 -11.25 -28.85
CA GLU A 98 -17.65 -10.79 -28.32
C GLU A 98 -17.37 -10.24 -26.91
N GLU A 99 -17.91 -9.06 -26.59
CA GLU A 99 -17.71 -8.37 -25.30
C GLU A 99 -18.01 -9.25 -24.08
N THR A 100 -18.61 -10.42 -24.29
CA THR A 100 -19.01 -11.40 -23.29
C THR A 100 -17.86 -12.16 -22.63
N ASP A 101 -16.65 -12.18 -23.21
CA ASP A 101 -15.51 -12.96 -22.71
C ASP A 101 -14.46 -12.13 -21.94
N LEU A 102 -14.69 -10.81 -21.78
CA LEU A 102 -13.75 -9.95 -21.07
C LEU A 102 -14.04 -9.93 -19.56
N HIS A 103 -13.11 -10.46 -18.77
CA HIS A 103 -13.20 -10.40 -17.31
C HIS A 103 -12.64 -9.07 -16.79
N PRO A 104 -13.49 -8.18 -16.24
CA PRO A 104 -13.00 -6.93 -15.65
C PRO A 104 -12.19 -7.22 -14.39
N VAL A 105 -11.00 -6.64 -14.30
CA VAL A 105 -10.17 -6.67 -13.09
C VAL A 105 -10.73 -5.66 -12.10
N CYS A 106 -11.64 -6.11 -11.23
CA CYS A 106 -12.36 -5.21 -10.33
C CYS A 106 -12.89 -5.94 -9.10
N GLY A 107 -13.37 -5.17 -8.14
CA GLY A 107 -14.06 -5.68 -6.96
C GLY A 107 -13.26 -6.74 -6.21
N ASN A 108 -13.86 -7.90 -5.97
CA ASN A 108 -13.24 -8.99 -5.23
C ASN A 108 -12.15 -9.75 -6.01
N PHE A 109 -11.92 -9.45 -7.28
CA PHE A 109 -10.88 -10.09 -8.06
C PHE A 109 -9.52 -9.40 -7.91
N LEU A 110 -9.49 -8.06 -7.80
CA LEU A 110 -8.26 -7.29 -7.68
C LEU A 110 -7.61 -7.48 -6.30
N GLU A 111 -6.33 -7.90 -6.28
CA GLU A 111 -5.55 -8.08 -5.04
C GLU A 111 -4.39 -7.08 -4.92
N GLU A 112 -3.71 -6.75 -6.01
CA GLU A 112 -2.61 -5.78 -6.01
C GLU A 112 -2.67 -4.91 -7.26
N ALA A 113 -2.39 -3.60 -7.09
CA ALA A 113 -2.29 -2.68 -8.21
C ALA A 113 -1.02 -1.81 -8.12
N VAL A 114 -0.27 -1.78 -9.21
CA VAL A 114 0.85 -0.85 -9.41
C VAL A 114 0.38 0.23 -10.36
N LEU A 115 0.29 1.46 -9.87
CA LEU A 115 -0.14 2.63 -10.63
C LEU A 115 1.07 3.34 -11.27
N PRO A 116 0.91 4.04 -12.39
CA PRO A 116 2.01 4.76 -13.03
C PRO A 116 2.55 5.91 -12.16
N ASP A 117 3.84 6.18 -12.27
CA ASP A 117 4.51 7.25 -11.49
C ASP A 117 4.05 8.66 -11.88
N GLY A 118 3.56 8.83 -13.11
CA GLY A 118 3.04 10.10 -13.63
C GLY A 118 1.56 10.35 -13.32
N LEU A 119 0.91 9.49 -12.53
CA LEU A 119 -0.50 9.64 -12.19
C LEU A 119 -0.74 10.91 -11.37
N GLN A 120 -1.76 11.69 -11.73
CA GLN A 120 -2.13 12.95 -11.09
C GLN A 120 -3.52 12.92 -10.47
N VAL A 121 -4.42 12.07 -10.99
CA VAL A 121 -5.81 12.01 -10.53
C VAL A 121 -6.24 10.55 -10.31
N ILE A 122 -6.84 10.29 -9.16
CA ILE A 122 -7.62 9.08 -8.90
C ILE A 122 -9.08 9.49 -8.77
N GLY A 123 -9.93 9.01 -9.68
CA GLY A 123 -11.34 9.33 -9.73
C GLY A 123 -12.11 8.81 -8.51
N SER A 124 -13.30 9.35 -8.30
CA SER A 124 -14.17 8.96 -7.18
C SER A 124 -14.56 7.48 -7.28
N CYS A 125 -14.60 6.80 -6.13
CA CYS A 125 -14.95 5.37 -6.07
C CYS A 125 -14.08 4.46 -6.94
N ALA A 126 -12.86 4.88 -7.32
CA ALA A 126 -12.02 4.14 -8.28
C ALA A 126 -11.77 2.68 -7.87
N PHE A 127 -11.61 2.42 -6.57
CA PHE A 127 -11.45 1.07 -5.99
C PHE A 127 -12.64 0.64 -5.13
N TYR A 128 -13.81 1.25 -5.29
CA TYR A 128 -14.99 0.94 -4.50
C TYR A 128 -15.32 -0.56 -4.53
N ASN A 129 -15.48 -1.19 -3.34
CA ASN A 129 -15.72 -2.62 -3.14
C ASN A 129 -14.56 -3.56 -3.55
N CYS A 130 -13.34 -3.08 -3.72
CA CYS A 130 -12.18 -3.96 -3.94
C CYS A 130 -11.76 -4.62 -2.61
N ARG A 131 -12.61 -5.54 -2.10
CA ARG A 131 -12.48 -6.12 -0.76
C ARG A 131 -11.25 -7.02 -0.58
N ARG A 132 -10.61 -7.45 -1.68
CA ARG A 132 -9.39 -8.27 -1.67
C ARG A 132 -8.14 -7.47 -2.02
N LEU A 133 -8.26 -6.19 -2.38
CA LEU A 133 -7.12 -5.32 -2.61
C LEU A 133 -6.29 -5.21 -1.33
N ARG A 134 -5.06 -5.75 -1.36
CA ARG A 134 -4.14 -5.80 -0.21
C ARG A 134 -3.02 -4.78 -0.33
N ARG A 135 -2.60 -4.48 -1.55
CA ARG A 135 -1.47 -3.60 -1.82
C ARG A 135 -1.74 -2.66 -2.98
N LEU A 136 -1.41 -1.40 -2.76
CA LEU A 136 -1.40 -0.38 -3.80
C LEU A 136 0.00 0.25 -3.87
N SER A 137 0.61 0.25 -5.07
CA SER A 137 1.89 0.90 -5.31
C SER A 137 1.72 2.10 -6.23
N PHE A 138 2.35 3.23 -5.91
CA PHE A 138 2.25 4.48 -6.68
C PHE A 138 3.56 5.27 -6.62
N GLY A 139 3.76 6.18 -7.59
CA GLY A 139 4.95 7.03 -7.70
C GLY A 139 4.89 8.29 -6.85
N ALA A 140 5.86 9.17 -7.05
CA ALA A 140 6.02 10.42 -6.32
C ALA A 140 5.17 11.57 -6.88
N ALA A 141 4.03 11.30 -7.51
CA ALA A 141 3.14 12.34 -8.04
C ALA A 141 2.34 13.02 -6.92
N ASP A 142 2.07 14.30 -7.07
CA ASP A 142 1.06 15.00 -6.29
C ASP A 142 -0.31 14.56 -6.79
N LEU A 143 -1.06 13.82 -5.94
CA LEU A 143 -2.31 13.18 -6.33
C LEU A 143 -3.53 13.99 -5.88
N THR A 144 -4.41 14.28 -6.81
CA THR A 144 -5.80 14.62 -6.50
C THR A 144 -6.60 13.33 -6.39
N VAL A 145 -7.22 13.10 -5.24
CA VAL A 145 -7.98 11.88 -4.94
C VAL A 145 -9.45 12.24 -4.75
N GLY A 146 -10.32 11.56 -5.49
CA GLY A 146 -11.76 11.74 -5.42
C GLY A 146 -12.35 11.22 -4.09
N SER A 147 -13.67 11.29 -3.95
CA SER A 147 -14.38 10.78 -2.78
C SER A 147 -14.50 9.26 -2.81
N ASP A 148 -14.54 8.65 -1.63
CA ASP A 148 -14.88 7.23 -1.43
C ASP A 148 -14.01 6.25 -2.22
N VAL A 149 -12.78 6.64 -2.54
CA VAL A 149 -11.88 5.87 -3.43
C VAL A 149 -11.69 4.45 -2.94
N PHE A 150 -11.49 4.26 -1.63
CA PHE A 150 -11.25 2.95 -1.01
C PHE A 150 -12.41 2.46 -0.16
N LEU A 151 -13.62 2.95 -0.38
CA LEU A 151 -14.79 2.50 0.37
C LEU A 151 -14.99 1.00 0.21
N ASN A 152 -15.05 0.28 1.34
CA ASN A 152 -15.12 -1.19 1.45
C ASN A 152 -13.88 -1.96 0.97
N CYS A 153 -12.69 -1.33 0.95
CA CYS A 153 -11.41 -2.00 0.69
C CYS A 153 -10.79 -2.54 1.99
N PHE A 154 -11.52 -3.39 2.72
CA PHE A 154 -11.14 -3.85 4.08
C PHE A 154 -9.84 -4.66 4.17
N ALA A 155 -9.33 -5.17 3.05
CA ALA A 155 -8.07 -5.92 3.02
C ALA A 155 -6.85 -5.03 2.72
N LEU A 156 -7.04 -3.73 2.41
CA LEU A 156 -5.94 -2.84 2.05
C LEU A 156 -5.01 -2.63 3.25
N ALA A 157 -3.84 -3.24 3.17
CA ALA A 157 -2.87 -3.28 4.25
C ALA A 157 -1.61 -2.46 3.95
N ASP A 158 -1.19 -2.39 2.69
CA ASP A 158 0.07 -1.79 2.29
C ASP A 158 -0.10 -0.76 1.17
N LEU A 159 0.44 0.44 1.39
CA LEU A 159 0.69 1.46 0.40
C LEU A 159 2.20 1.50 0.11
N VAL A 160 2.63 1.17 -1.09
CA VAL A 160 4.04 1.24 -1.48
C VAL A 160 4.28 2.54 -2.23
N VAL A 161 5.02 3.45 -1.61
CA VAL A 161 5.38 4.77 -2.15
C VAL A 161 6.73 4.64 -2.85
N ARG A 162 6.75 4.72 -4.19
CA ARG A 162 7.99 4.66 -4.98
C ARG A 162 8.68 6.01 -5.06
N ALA A 163 9.03 6.53 -3.89
CA ALA A 163 9.68 7.84 -3.74
C ALA A 163 10.61 7.84 -2.52
N GLU A 164 11.48 8.84 -2.47
CA GLU A 164 12.22 9.17 -1.26
C GLU A 164 11.26 9.66 -0.16
N PRO A 165 11.53 9.33 1.11
CA PRO A 165 10.65 9.77 2.20
C PRO A 165 10.54 11.30 2.36
N GLU A 166 11.54 12.06 1.87
CA GLU A 166 11.56 13.53 1.87
C GLU A 166 10.76 14.17 0.73
N ALA A 167 10.41 13.38 -0.28
CA ALA A 167 9.71 13.88 -1.44
C ALA A 167 8.26 14.26 -1.11
N ALA A 168 7.74 15.26 -1.76
CA ALA A 168 6.31 15.49 -1.80
C ALA A 168 5.65 14.36 -2.60
N THR A 169 4.61 13.75 -2.02
CA THR A 169 3.90 12.62 -2.63
C THR A 169 2.41 12.72 -2.40
N GLY A 170 1.62 11.96 -3.16
CA GLY A 170 0.19 11.80 -2.94
C GLY A 170 -0.21 10.99 -1.69
N LEU A 171 0.75 10.60 -0.83
CA LEU A 171 0.47 9.76 0.34
C LEU A 171 -0.57 10.41 1.27
N PHE A 172 -0.47 11.71 1.53
CA PHE A 172 -1.45 12.44 2.34
C PHE A 172 -2.89 12.25 1.84
N ALA A 173 -3.10 12.47 0.55
CA ALA A 173 -4.43 12.32 -0.04
C ALA A 173 -4.95 10.89 0.05
N LEU A 174 -4.07 9.88 -0.12
CA LEU A 174 -4.46 8.47 -0.05
C LEU A 174 -4.79 8.03 1.39
N VAL A 175 -3.92 8.33 2.37
CA VAL A 175 -4.17 7.87 3.75
C VAL A 175 -5.40 8.52 4.38
N ASN A 176 -5.76 9.74 3.97
CA ASN A 176 -6.99 10.40 4.43
C ASN A 176 -8.28 9.84 3.78
N ASN A 177 -8.15 9.02 2.73
CA ASN A 177 -9.26 8.25 2.14
C ASN A 177 -9.39 6.83 2.74
N ILE A 178 -8.57 6.47 3.74
CA ILE A 178 -8.54 5.15 4.36
C ILE A 178 -8.74 5.32 5.87
N THR A 179 -9.85 4.85 6.39
CA THR A 179 -10.15 4.88 7.83
C THR A 179 -9.56 3.70 8.59
N GLU A 180 -9.38 2.57 7.90
CA GLU A 180 -8.77 1.36 8.45
C GLU A 180 -7.27 1.53 8.70
N ALA A 181 -6.69 0.62 9.51
CA ALA A 181 -5.25 0.62 9.74
C ALA A 181 -4.50 0.23 8.46
N VAL A 182 -3.56 1.07 8.03
CA VAL A 182 -2.77 0.87 6.82
C VAL A 182 -1.29 1.17 7.05
N ARG A 183 -0.41 0.46 6.36
CA ARG A 183 1.03 0.70 6.37
C ARG A 183 1.48 1.40 5.08
N ALA A 184 2.31 2.43 5.18
CA ALA A 184 3.02 3.01 4.06
C ALA A 184 4.49 2.61 4.09
N LEU A 185 5.01 2.14 2.95
CA LEU A 185 6.40 1.73 2.76
C LEU A 185 7.02 2.61 1.68
N PHE A 186 8.02 3.40 2.03
CA PHE A 186 8.83 4.13 1.05
C PHE A 186 9.87 3.18 0.48
N TRP A 187 9.67 2.74 -0.76
CA TRP A 187 10.47 1.70 -1.38
C TRP A 187 10.75 2.01 -2.84
N LEU A 188 11.98 2.38 -3.12
CA LEU A 188 12.40 2.67 -4.50
C LEU A 188 12.57 1.39 -5.33
N PRO A 189 12.26 1.44 -6.62
CA PRO A 189 12.49 0.32 -7.52
C PRO A 189 13.96 -0.14 -7.51
N GLY A 190 14.17 -1.46 -7.39
CA GLY A 190 15.49 -2.07 -7.37
C GLY A 190 16.20 -2.08 -6.02
N GLU A 191 15.65 -1.47 -4.98
CA GLU A 191 16.20 -1.58 -3.63
C GLU A 191 15.78 -2.89 -2.95
N ALA A 192 16.68 -3.43 -2.13
CA ALA A 192 16.45 -4.68 -1.43
C ALA A 192 15.47 -4.53 -0.23
N ALA A 193 15.29 -3.32 0.30
CA ALA A 193 14.42 -3.04 1.45
C ALA A 193 13.84 -1.63 1.38
N PRO A 194 12.70 -1.38 2.05
CA PRO A 194 12.16 -0.04 2.25
C PRO A 194 13.15 0.88 2.99
N ARG A 195 13.09 2.17 2.69
CA ARG A 195 13.83 3.22 3.41
C ARG A 195 13.11 3.68 4.66
N ALA A 196 11.79 3.66 4.64
CA ALA A 196 10.95 3.99 5.79
C ALA A 196 9.67 3.16 5.78
N GLY A 197 9.15 2.83 6.97
CA GLY A 197 7.88 2.16 7.16
C GLY A 197 7.05 2.91 8.20
N LEU A 198 5.83 3.29 7.83
CA LEU A 198 4.92 4.06 8.66
C LEU A 198 3.61 3.31 8.80
N TRP A 199 3.05 3.29 10.00
CA TRP A 199 1.73 2.75 10.26
C TRP A 199 0.76 3.86 10.61
N TYR A 200 -0.39 3.84 9.97
CA TYR A 200 -1.52 4.70 10.26
C TYR A 200 -2.58 3.85 10.96
N PRO A 201 -2.76 3.97 12.29
CA PRO A 201 -3.82 3.26 13.00
C PRO A 201 -5.21 3.61 12.43
N ALA A 202 -6.20 2.76 12.68
CA ALA A 202 -7.57 3.06 12.30
C ALA A 202 -8.11 4.27 13.08
N TYR A 203 -9.10 4.95 12.51
CA TYR A 203 -9.87 5.98 13.20
C TYR A 203 -11.32 5.92 12.77
N TRP A 204 -12.19 6.52 13.55
CA TRP A 204 -13.61 6.64 13.23
C TRP A 204 -13.99 8.11 13.16
N GLU A 205 -14.89 8.39 12.25
CA GLU A 205 -15.47 9.69 12.02
C GLU A 205 -16.96 9.61 12.32
N ASP A 206 -17.41 10.40 13.30
CA ASP A 206 -18.80 10.52 13.68
C ASP A 206 -19.31 11.88 13.25
N VAL A 207 -20.37 11.90 12.44
CA VAL A 207 -21.03 13.12 11.97
C VAL A 207 -22.45 13.14 12.50
N GLU A 208 -22.73 14.06 13.42
CA GLU A 208 -24.10 14.32 13.86
C GLU A 208 -24.73 15.41 12.97
N GLU A 209 -25.75 15.04 12.23
CA GLU A 209 -26.51 15.94 11.36
C GLU A 209 -27.87 16.25 11.95
N SER A 210 -28.24 17.52 12.03
CA SER A 210 -29.65 17.93 12.15
C SER A 210 -30.24 18.24 10.77
N PRO A 211 -31.57 18.30 10.63
CA PRO A 211 -32.18 18.64 9.34
C PRO A 211 -31.76 19.99 8.75
N ALA A 212 -31.11 20.85 9.53
CA ALA A 212 -30.69 22.19 9.11
C ALA A 212 -29.17 22.37 9.01
N HIS A 213 -28.36 21.66 9.79
CA HIS A 213 -26.90 21.85 9.87
C HIS A 213 -26.17 20.62 10.38
N ILE A 214 -24.90 20.42 9.98
CA ILE A 214 -23.95 19.56 10.67
C ILE A 214 -23.74 20.16 12.07
N LEU A 215 -24.06 19.42 13.10
CA LEU A 215 -23.97 19.88 14.49
C LEU A 215 -22.62 19.56 15.12
N LEU A 216 -22.08 18.41 14.79
CA LEU A 216 -20.83 17.93 15.37
C LEU A 216 -20.14 16.99 14.39
N HIS A 217 -18.84 17.20 14.22
CA HIS A 217 -17.97 16.32 13.47
C HIS A 217 -16.81 15.94 14.40
N THR A 218 -16.79 14.67 14.84
CA THR A 218 -15.79 14.18 15.78
C THR A 218 -14.99 13.03 15.19
N PHE A 219 -13.70 13.01 15.53
CA PHE A 219 -12.80 11.93 15.17
C PHE A 219 -12.44 11.15 16.43
N SER A 220 -12.58 9.84 16.39
CA SER A 220 -12.20 8.93 17.47
C SER A 220 -11.00 8.09 17.08
N GLY A 221 -10.01 8.00 17.99
CA GLY A 221 -8.73 7.31 17.76
C GLY A 221 -7.61 8.26 17.32
N GLN A 222 -6.38 7.85 17.60
CA GLN A 222 -5.18 8.64 17.26
C GLN A 222 -4.82 8.52 15.76
N GLY A 223 -5.38 7.55 15.08
CA GLY A 223 -5.13 7.32 13.66
C GLY A 223 -5.38 8.54 12.78
N TYR A 224 -6.34 9.40 13.14
CA TYR A 224 -6.57 10.68 12.48
C TYR A 224 -5.33 11.60 12.61
N HIS A 225 -4.75 11.74 13.81
CA HIS A 225 -3.59 12.61 14.05
C HIS A 225 -2.35 12.14 13.27
N TYR A 226 -2.09 10.84 13.20
CA TYR A 226 -1.01 10.28 12.40
C TYR A 226 -1.12 10.65 10.91
N ARG A 227 -2.36 10.78 10.37
CA ARG A 227 -2.63 11.15 8.98
C ARG A 227 -2.45 12.64 8.69
N GLN A 228 -2.34 13.47 9.72
CA GLN A 228 -2.14 14.92 9.58
C GLN A 228 -0.67 15.34 9.59
N CYS A 229 0.29 14.41 9.75
CA CYS A 229 1.72 14.69 9.80
C CYS A 229 2.31 14.97 8.40
N PHE A 230 1.78 15.96 7.71
CA PHE A 230 2.22 16.37 6.39
C PHE A 230 2.20 17.90 6.24
N LEU A 231 3.13 18.42 5.42
CA LEU A 231 3.17 19.81 4.98
C LEU A 231 3.53 19.85 3.49
N ASP A 232 2.69 20.46 2.66
CA ASP A 232 2.90 20.57 1.22
C ASP A 232 3.23 19.21 0.56
N GLY A 233 2.49 18.15 0.91
CA GLY A 233 2.68 16.78 0.44
C GLY A 233 3.91 16.05 0.99
N LYS A 234 4.72 16.69 1.84
CA LYS A 234 5.90 16.10 2.48
C LYS A 234 5.55 15.55 3.86
N PHE A 235 6.04 14.37 4.14
CA PHE A 235 5.84 13.73 5.45
C PHE A 235 6.73 14.38 6.53
N LEU A 236 6.11 14.67 7.69
CA LEU A 236 6.75 15.29 8.86
C LEU A 236 7.05 14.24 9.93
N CYS A 237 8.23 13.64 9.84
CA CYS A 237 8.66 12.53 10.70
C CYS A 237 8.63 12.88 12.19
N ALA A 238 9.10 14.08 12.57
CA ALA A 238 9.16 14.50 13.98
C ALA A 238 7.76 14.64 14.60
N GLU A 239 6.79 15.16 13.85
CA GLU A 239 5.40 15.29 14.30
C GLU A 239 4.74 13.91 14.45
N TYR A 240 4.97 13.02 13.51
CA TYR A 240 4.48 11.65 13.57
C TYR A 240 5.01 10.92 14.81
N ASP A 241 6.33 10.98 15.07
CA ASP A 241 6.95 10.32 16.21
C ASP A 241 6.52 10.96 17.55
N ALA A 242 6.16 12.26 17.57
CA ALA A 242 5.68 12.97 18.76
C ALA A 242 4.28 12.53 19.24
N ILE A 243 3.45 11.93 18.38
CA ILE A 243 2.12 11.41 18.77
C ILE A 243 2.23 10.18 19.67
N PHE A 244 3.26 9.35 19.47
CA PHE A 244 3.36 8.04 20.09
C PHE A 244 3.31 8.00 21.61
N PRO A 245 4.01 8.86 22.38
CA PRO A 245 4.04 8.79 23.84
C PRO A 245 2.66 8.91 24.48
N GLU A 246 1.78 9.70 23.89
CA GLU A 246 0.43 9.98 24.43
C GLU A 246 -0.63 9.07 23.80
N GLY A 247 -0.43 8.69 22.54
CA GLY A 247 -1.43 7.98 21.73
C GLY A 247 -1.45 6.46 21.89
N HIS A 248 -0.32 5.83 22.22
CA HIS A 248 -0.19 4.37 22.16
C HIS A 248 -1.09 3.59 23.13
N ALA A 249 -1.58 4.21 24.18
CA ALA A 249 -2.42 3.55 25.19
C ALA A 249 -3.87 3.34 24.70
N ALA A 250 -4.35 4.19 23.80
CA ALA A 250 -5.72 4.16 23.28
C ALA A 250 -5.88 3.30 22.00
N GLU A 251 -4.77 2.92 21.37
CA GLU A 251 -4.75 2.26 20.07
C GLU A 251 -4.61 0.73 20.14
N ASP A 252 -4.91 0.05 19.03
CA ASP A 252 -4.64 -1.39 18.89
C ASP A 252 -3.16 -1.69 19.10
N ARG A 253 -2.87 -2.43 20.16
CA ARG A 253 -1.49 -2.79 20.53
C ARG A 253 -0.76 -3.60 19.47
N ASN A 254 -1.46 -4.34 18.59
CA ASN A 254 -0.82 -5.07 17.51
C ASN A 254 -0.31 -4.10 16.45
N ILE A 255 -1.12 -3.09 16.10
CA ILE A 255 -0.72 -2.03 15.15
C ILE A 255 0.41 -1.20 15.75
N MET A 256 0.31 -0.81 17.03
CA MET A 256 1.36 -0.04 17.69
C MET A 256 2.68 -0.80 17.81
N ALA A 257 2.64 -2.13 18.04
CA ALA A 257 3.84 -2.96 18.05
C ALA A 257 4.51 -3.03 16.65
N MET A 258 3.71 -3.13 15.60
CA MET A 258 4.21 -3.10 14.22
C MET A 258 4.74 -1.71 13.84
N LEU A 259 4.10 -0.63 14.27
CA LEU A 259 4.59 0.75 14.11
C LEU A 259 5.99 0.88 14.72
N CYS A 260 6.16 0.49 15.99
CA CYS A 260 7.46 0.53 16.66
C CYS A 260 8.50 -0.33 15.93
N PHE A 261 8.10 -1.53 15.51
CA PHE A 261 8.99 -2.44 14.79
C PHE A 261 9.46 -1.84 13.46
N ASP A 262 8.57 -1.34 12.62
CA ASP A 262 8.93 -0.80 11.31
C ASP A 262 9.73 0.51 11.43
N ARG A 263 9.39 1.38 12.41
CA ARG A 263 10.18 2.59 12.70
C ARG A 263 11.59 2.28 13.19
N LEU A 264 11.79 1.21 13.94
CA LEU A 264 13.11 0.75 14.38
C LEU A 264 13.86 -0.03 13.30
N ARG A 265 13.15 -0.81 12.46
CA ARG A 265 13.72 -1.56 11.36
C ARG A 265 14.25 -0.64 10.25
N TRP A 266 13.54 0.44 9.96
CA TRP A 266 13.87 1.43 8.94
C TRP A 266 13.90 2.84 9.54
N PRO A 267 14.99 3.18 10.28
CA PRO A 267 15.03 4.35 11.20
C PRO A 267 15.29 5.67 10.48
N TRP A 268 14.54 5.96 9.41
CA TRP A 268 14.66 7.22 8.71
C TRP A 268 14.26 8.40 9.63
N ASN A 269 15.17 9.39 9.77
CA ASN A 269 15.01 10.58 10.63
C ASN A 269 14.49 10.28 12.05
N LEU A 270 14.83 9.11 12.60
CA LEU A 270 14.41 8.70 13.93
C LEU A 270 15.28 9.34 15.01
N THR A 271 14.67 10.15 15.87
CA THR A 271 15.37 10.77 17.01
C THR A 271 15.70 9.73 18.08
N GLU A 272 16.73 9.97 18.91
CA GLU A 272 17.09 9.06 20.01
C GLU A 272 15.96 8.95 21.06
N GLY A 273 15.20 10.02 21.28
CA GLY A 273 14.02 9.99 22.17
C GLY A 273 12.92 9.08 21.66
N ALA A 274 12.54 9.21 20.39
CA ALA A 274 11.54 8.37 19.76
C ALA A 274 12.01 6.90 19.68
N LYS A 275 13.27 6.68 19.36
CA LYS A 275 13.90 5.35 19.33
C LYS A 275 13.83 4.66 20.70
N ALA A 276 14.12 5.40 21.78
CA ALA A 276 14.02 4.87 23.13
C ALA A 276 12.58 4.49 23.49
N ALA A 277 11.60 5.35 23.17
CA ALA A 277 10.18 5.09 23.40
C ALA A 277 9.67 3.86 22.64
N TYR A 278 9.97 3.78 21.33
CA TYR A 278 9.61 2.63 20.50
C TYR A 278 10.26 1.33 20.97
N THR A 279 11.55 1.38 21.37
CA THR A 279 12.27 0.21 21.88
C THR A 279 11.64 -0.28 23.17
N ALA A 280 11.30 0.61 24.11
CA ALA A 280 10.65 0.26 25.37
C ALA A 280 9.29 -0.43 25.14
N PHE A 281 8.46 0.13 24.28
CA PHE A 281 7.15 -0.44 23.94
C PHE A 281 7.30 -1.79 23.23
N LEU A 282 8.21 -1.90 22.27
CA LEU A 282 8.43 -3.12 21.50
C LEU A 282 8.92 -4.25 22.41
N LYS A 283 9.81 -4.00 23.35
CA LYS A 283 10.27 -5.00 24.36
C LYS A 283 9.11 -5.63 25.12
N ALA A 284 8.10 -4.83 25.47
CA ALA A 284 6.91 -5.32 26.17
C ALA A 284 5.87 -5.98 25.27
N ASN A 285 6.04 -5.93 23.93
CA ASN A 285 5.04 -6.37 22.95
C ASN A 285 5.66 -7.24 21.84
N THR A 286 6.85 -7.80 22.01
CA THR A 286 7.55 -8.60 20.99
C THR A 286 6.72 -9.77 20.48
N GLY A 287 6.00 -10.48 21.36
CA GLY A 287 5.14 -11.60 20.99
C GLY A 287 4.08 -11.25 19.94
N ARG A 288 3.58 -10.00 19.93
CA ARG A 288 2.62 -9.52 18.91
C ARG A 288 3.24 -9.41 17.53
N VAL A 289 4.47 -8.90 17.48
CA VAL A 289 5.24 -8.81 16.22
C VAL A 289 5.60 -10.20 15.72
N VAL A 290 6.11 -11.07 16.60
CA VAL A 290 6.42 -12.47 16.26
C VAL A 290 5.18 -13.18 15.69
N ALA A 291 4.02 -13.08 16.34
CA ALA A 291 2.80 -13.70 15.87
C ALA A 291 2.42 -13.24 14.45
N ARG A 292 2.54 -11.92 14.18
CA ARG A 292 2.25 -11.36 12.85
C ARG A 292 3.24 -11.81 11.79
N LEU A 293 4.55 -11.81 12.11
CA LEU A 293 5.61 -12.26 11.20
C LEU A 293 5.48 -13.75 10.86
N LEU A 294 5.18 -14.60 11.86
CA LEU A 294 4.92 -16.02 11.63
C LEU A 294 3.69 -16.25 10.75
N LYS A 295 2.60 -15.53 11.00
CA LYS A 295 1.38 -15.60 10.16
C LYS A 295 1.65 -15.19 8.71
N ALA A 296 2.51 -14.17 8.51
CA ALA A 296 2.91 -13.69 7.20
C ALA A 296 4.04 -14.53 6.56
N GLN A 297 4.60 -15.50 7.28
CA GLN A 297 5.80 -16.26 6.88
C GLN A 297 7.00 -15.34 6.54
N ASP A 298 7.10 -14.17 7.18
CA ASP A 298 8.14 -13.16 6.97
C ASP A 298 9.39 -13.48 7.80
N LEU A 299 10.26 -14.34 7.26
CA LEU A 299 11.53 -14.70 7.91
C LEU A 299 12.51 -13.54 7.95
N ASP A 300 12.50 -12.65 6.97
CA ASP A 300 13.38 -11.48 6.94
C ASP A 300 12.95 -10.44 7.97
N GLY A 301 11.64 -10.27 8.18
CA GLY A 301 11.11 -9.54 9.32
C GLY A 301 11.55 -10.13 10.65
N LEU A 302 11.52 -11.44 10.80
CA LEU A 302 11.96 -12.10 12.01
C LEU A 302 13.48 -11.90 12.27
N LYS A 303 14.31 -12.00 11.25
CA LYS A 303 15.74 -11.65 11.34
C LYS A 303 15.96 -10.20 11.76
N ALA A 304 15.19 -9.29 11.17
CA ALA A 304 15.26 -7.87 11.54
C ALA A 304 14.85 -7.62 12.99
N LEU A 305 13.80 -8.29 13.48
CA LEU A 305 13.39 -8.20 14.89
C LEU A 305 14.47 -8.72 15.84
N LEU A 306 15.13 -9.83 15.50
CA LEU A 306 16.23 -10.40 16.27
C LEU A 306 17.44 -9.45 16.30
N ALA A 307 17.73 -8.76 15.20
CA ALA A 307 18.82 -7.78 15.12
C ALA A 307 18.61 -6.54 16.00
N LEU A 308 17.36 -6.21 16.37
CA LEU A 308 17.03 -5.09 17.25
C LEU A 308 17.36 -5.36 18.74
N ASP A 309 17.73 -6.58 19.10
CA ASP A 309 18.06 -7.02 20.48
C ASP A 309 16.98 -6.67 21.53
N VAL A 310 15.72 -6.81 21.15
CA VAL A 310 14.57 -6.49 22.00
C VAL A 310 13.96 -7.69 22.72
N LEU A 311 14.37 -8.94 22.38
CA LEU A 311 13.89 -10.15 23.03
C LEU A 311 14.75 -10.46 24.25
N ASP A 312 14.12 -10.65 25.39
CA ASP A 312 14.74 -11.28 26.57
C ASP A 312 14.53 -12.81 26.55
N ALA A 313 15.01 -13.52 27.58
CA ALA A 313 14.91 -14.98 27.63
C ALA A 313 13.44 -15.48 27.64
N ALA A 314 12.54 -14.76 28.28
CA ALA A 314 11.12 -15.12 28.31
C ALA A 314 10.47 -14.92 26.93
N ALA A 315 10.77 -13.82 26.26
CA ALA A 315 10.31 -13.53 24.90
C ALA A 315 10.84 -14.51 23.86
N PHE A 316 12.10 -15.00 23.98
CA PHE A 316 12.61 -16.06 23.14
C PHE A 316 11.85 -17.37 23.33
N ALA A 317 11.60 -17.78 24.59
CA ALA A 317 10.83 -19.00 24.87
C ALA A 317 9.39 -18.91 24.32
N GLU A 318 8.74 -17.78 24.48
CA GLU A 318 7.40 -17.52 23.90
C GLU A 318 7.44 -17.59 22.36
N ALA A 319 8.40 -16.91 21.72
CA ALA A 319 8.56 -16.91 20.28
C ALA A 319 8.82 -18.32 19.71
N ALA A 320 9.65 -19.12 20.39
CA ALA A 320 9.90 -20.50 20.01
C ALA A 320 8.65 -21.39 20.09
N GLN A 321 7.83 -21.21 21.15
CA GLN A 321 6.53 -21.89 21.25
C GLN A 321 5.56 -21.47 20.14
N MET A 322 5.53 -20.19 19.79
CA MET A 322 4.70 -19.70 18.69
C MET A 322 5.14 -20.29 17.34
N ALA A 323 6.44 -20.36 17.08
CA ALA A 323 6.99 -20.94 15.85
C ALA A 323 6.66 -22.44 15.75
N ALA A 324 6.76 -23.18 16.85
CA ALA A 324 6.39 -24.60 16.93
C ALA A 324 4.89 -24.80 16.68
N LYS A 325 4.02 -23.97 17.28
CA LYS A 325 2.57 -24.02 17.04
C LYS A 325 2.17 -23.68 15.60
N ALA A 326 2.96 -22.82 14.94
CA ALA A 326 2.75 -22.43 13.54
C ALA A 326 3.36 -23.44 12.56
N ASP A 327 3.95 -24.53 13.03
CA ASP A 327 4.70 -25.53 12.23
C ASP A 327 5.75 -24.88 11.29
N ASN A 328 6.39 -23.80 11.76
CA ASN A 328 7.37 -23.05 10.99
C ASN A 328 8.79 -23.41 11.44
N ALA A 329 9.33 -24.49 10.88
CA ALA A 329 10.65 -25.00 11.22
C ALA A 329 11.78 -24.00 10.95
N ALA A 330 11.66 -23.18 9.88
CA ALA A 330 12.66 -22.16 9.54
C ALA A 330 12.71 -21.04 10.60
N ALA A 331 11.56 -20.56 11.06
CA ALA A 331 11.48 -19.59 12.12
C ALA A 331 11.99 -20.15 13.45
N ALA A 332 11.66 -21.41 13.78
CA ALA A 332 12.15 -22.07 14.97
C ALA A 332 13.69 -22.20 14.97
N ALA A 333 14.28 -22.55 13.83
CA ALA A 333 15.74 -22.63 13.69
C ALA A 333 16.41 -21.26 13.86
N LEU A 334 15.86 -20.20 13.27
CA LEU A 334 16.37 -18.82 13.43
C LEU A 334 16.32 -18.35 14.89
N LEU A 335 15.22 -18.63 15.59
CA LEU A 335 15.06 -18.27 17.00
C LEU A 335 16.08 -19.02 17.89
N ALA A 336 16.26 -20.32 17.68
CA ALA A 336 17.20 -21.14 18.42
C ALA A 336 18.66 -20.69 18.22
N ASP A 337 19.04 -20.36 16.98
CA ASP A 337 20.38 -19.87 16.65
C ASP A 337 20.65 -18.50 17.30
N ALA A 338 19.68 -17.58 17.24
CA ALA A 338 19.79 -16.27 17.88
C ALA A 338 19.87 -16.36 19.40
N GLU A 339 19.06 -17.23 20.03
CA GLU A 339 19.12 -17.47 21.48
C GLU A 339 20.47 -18.04 21.89
N TYR A 340 20.96 -19.05 21.18
CA TYR A 340 22.27 -19.64 21.44
C TYR A 340 23.39 -18.61 21.32
N THR A 341 23.39 -17.79 20.30
CA THR A 341 24.37 -16.72 20.09
C THR A 341 24.33 -15.71 21.24
N LYS A 342 23.15 -15.30 21.69
CA LYS A 342 22.97 -14.35 22.80
C LYS A 342 23.43 -14.95 24.14
N LEU A 343 23.18 -16.24 24.40
CA LEU A 343 23.60 -16.92 25.60
C LEU A 343 25.12 -17.15 25.63
N SER A 344 25.74 -17.47 24.48
CA SER A 344 27.18 -17.69 24.37
C SER A 344 28.01 -16.41 24.45
N ALA A 345 27.42 -15.26 24.10
CA ALA A 345 28.04 -13.92 24.19
C ALA A 345 28.12 -13.40 25.66
N LYS A 346 27.38 -13.96 26.61
CA LYS A 346 27.52 -13.59 28.03
C LYS A 346 28.92 -13.99 28.52
N PRO A 347 29.71 -13.08 29.16
CA PRO A 347 31.01 -13.41 29.67
C PRO A 347 30.88 -14.58 30.68
N LYS A 348 31.62 -15.65 30.43
CA LYS A 348 31.70 -16.75 31.38
C LYS A 348 32.20 -16.17 32.68
N THR A 349 31.35 -16.05 33.70
CA THR A 349 31.77 -15.75 35.08
C THR A 349 32.85 -16.74 35.46
N LYS A 350 34.02 -16.20 35.84
CA LYS A 350 35.18 -17.00 36.23
C LYS A 350 34.75 -18.07 37.23
N ARG A 351 34.94 -19.32 36.85
CA ARG A 351 34.78 -20.46 37.70
C ARG A 351 35.99 -20.51 38.61
N TYR A 352 35.75 -20.37 39.91
CA TYR A 352 36.48 -20.83 41.06
C TYR A 352 38.02 -20.88 40.94
N ASP A 353 38.69 -19.90 41.56
CA ASP A 353 40.02 -20.13 42.14
C ASP A 353 39.80 -21.02 43.37
N PHE A 354 40.29 -22.25 43.28
CA PHE A 354 40.55 -23.09 44.45
C PHE A 354 41.99 -22.80 44.83
N ASP A 355 42.21 -21.92 45.80
CA ASP A 355 43.45 -21.83 46.54
C ASP A 355 43.54 -23.07 47.46
N PHE A 356 44.55 -23.88 47.17
CA PHE A 356 45.07 -24.93 48.12
C PHE A 356 46.25 -24.34 48.85
#